data_fd40610af2cf9c6891698650c694e02e
#
_entry.id   fd40610af2cf9c6891698650c694e02e
#
_cell.length_a   1.000
_cell.length_b   1.000
_cell.length_c   1.000
_cell.angle_alpha   90.00
_cell.angle_beta   90.00
_cell.angle_gamma   90.00
#
_symmetry.space_group_name_H-M   'P 1'
#
loop_
_entity.id
_entity.type
_entity.pdbx_description
1 polymer ?
#
loop_
_entity_poly.entity_id
_entity_poly.type
_entity_poly.pdbx_seq_one_letter_code
_entity_poly.pdbx_strand_id
1 'polypeptide(L)'
;MTEIEFVTPWANKRDNDPLHSLCSYLGAFPPSLANYFINYFTDEGDWVYDPFSGRGTTLLEARILNRNAIASDLNPIALALSKAKSHFLDTSKIIKRIDELESNYDYPLFLPEAKAQPDDIHLIFHPRTLAQLCYLRLVLIDSENAIDEFIVGAILGIMHGGERKDGTSGYLSISMPNTFSMSPEYVRRFVQTKQLNREFRDVFQLLREKTIRVFEKHKTPEKESTVVECNAKEVSKNSILKKHLKKIDLLLTSPPYLGIVNYARQNWIRSWFLGADPNEVSDKLDDDLNLFEWIKFSKDTLKEFKKFLKPNGVAVLVIGDVAKSKNSVIPLAREFAMMVKENNIFKNVWIFSDYIQGADKTTRIWGETKGKATATDRIVILSDVNPFENNQRLNGKSVLTYDLIKESTKHFMGDLIEMYDE
;
A
#
# COMPACT_ATOMS: atom_id res chain seq x y z
N MET A 1 -35.00 -0.46 -14.31
CA MET A 1 -34.00 0.12 -13.40
C MET A 1 -32.85 0.60 -14.24
N THR A 2 -32.68 1.90 -14.38
CA THR A 2 -31.56 2.49 -15.12
C THR A 2 -30.36 2.50 -14.17
N GLU A 3 -29.38 1.62 -14.39
CA GLU A 3 -28.07 1.72 -13.74
C GLU A 3 -27.48 3.06 -14.12
N ILE A 4 -27.28 3.92 -13.15
CA ILE A 4 -26.50 5.15 -13.34
C ILE A 4 -25.03 4.71 -13.32
N GLU A 5 -24.38 4.77 -14.49
CA GLU A 5 -22.93 4.62 -14.60
C GLU A 5 -22.28 5.70 -13.76
N PHE A 6 -21.80 5.33 -12.59
CA PHE A 6 -21.03 6.22 -11.73
C PHE A 6 -19.61 6.33 -12.31
N VAL A 7 -19.33 7.43 -12.98
CA VAL A 7 -17.95 7.74 -13.40
C VAL A 7 -17.18 8.15 -12.16
N THR A 8 -16.36 7.23 -11.65
CA THR A 8 -15.53 7.47 -10.48
C THR A 8 -14.54 8.61 -10.76
N PRO A 9 -14.50 9.67 -9.93
CA PRO A 9 -13.66 10.86 -10.18
C PRO A 9 -12.16 10.54 -10.24
N TRP A 10 -11.75 9.42 -9.66
CA TRP A 10 -10.37 8.93 -9.64
C TRP A 10 -10.02 7.96 -10.76
N ALA A 11 -10.95 7.63 -11.66
CA ALA A 11 -10.70 6.72 -12.79
C ALA A 11 -9.70 7.28 -13.81
N ASN A 12 -9.59 8.60 -13.91
CA ASN A 12 -8.63 9.24 -14.78
C ASN A 12 -7.23 9.26 -14.14
N LYS A 13 -6.40 8.33 -14.52
CA LYS A 13 -4.97 8.27 -14.16
C LYS A 13 -4.24 9.46 -14.79
N ARG A 14 -4.15 10.59 -14.11
CA ARG A 14 -3.34 11.70 -14.59
C ARG A 14 -2.42 12.19 -13.50
N ASP A 15 -1.14 12.31 -13.86
CA ASP A 15 -0.09 13.00 -13.10
C ASP A 15 0.14 12.51 -11.68
N ASN A 16 0.14 11.18 -11.48
CA ASN A 16 0.60 10.60 -10.23
C ASN A 16 2.08 10.95 -10.01
N ASP A 17 2.42 11.34 -8.81
CA ASP A 17 3.80 11.61 -8.43
C ASP A 17 4.68 10.37 -8.71
N PRO A 18 5.84 10.52 -9.39
CA PRO A 18 6.69 9.40 -9.76
C PRO A 18 7.16 8.55 -8.57
N LEU A 19 7.22 9.11 -7.36
CA LEU A 19 7.62 8.40 -6.15
C LEU A 19 6.63 7.28 -5.77
N HIS A 20 5.38 7.33 -6.24
CA HIS A 20 4.45 6.18 -6.14
C HIS A 20 4.95 4.93 -6.88
N SER A 21 5.82 5.10 -7.88
CA SER A 21 6.45 4.00 -8.62
C SER A 21 7.71 3.43 -7.94
N LEU A 22 8.06 3.89 -6.73
CA LEU A 22 9.24 3.43 -6.01
C LEU A 22 9.28 1.90 -5.90
N CYS A 23 8.19 1.31 -5.48
CA CYS A 23 8.02 -0.14 -5.40
C CYS A 23 6.57 -0.55 -5.71
N SER A 24 6.42 -1.65 -6.44
CA SER A 24 5.12 -2.31 -6.60
C SER A 24 4.72 -3.01 -5.30
N TYR A 25 3.44 -2.94 -4.95
CA TYR A 25 2.91 -3.58 -3.75
C TYR A 25 1.47 -4.04 -4.02
N LEU A 26 1.11 -5.24 -3.57
CA LEU A 26 -0.23 -5.81 -3.80
C LEU A 26 -1.27 -5.19 -2.86
N GLY A 27 -2.50 -5.11 -3.32
CA GLY A 27 -3.63 -4.64 -2.51
C GLY A 27 -3.68 -3.11 -2.29
N ALA A 28 -2.86 -2.32 -3.00
CA ALA A 28 -2.89 -0.88 -2.90
C ALA A 28 -3.93 -0.26 -3.84
N PHE A 29 -4.70 0.69 -3.33
CA PHE A 29 -5.57 1.52 -4.16
C PHE A 29 -4.77 2.58 -4.94
N PRO A 30 -5.34 3.17 -6.02
CA PRO A 30 -4.64 4.14 -6.86
C PRO A 30 -4.39 5.46 -6.10
N PRO A 31 -3.26 6.16 -6.37
CA PRO A 31 -2.97 7.48 -5.78
C PRO A 31 -4.07 8.50 -6.02
N SER A 32 -4.71 8.47 -7.20
CA SER A 32 -5.82 9.36 -7.55
C SER A 32 -7.03 9.23 -6.62
N LEU A 33 -7.30 8.05 -6.07
CA LEU A 33 -8.33 7.85 -5.06
C LEU A 33 -7.94 8.55 -3.75
N ALA A 34 -6.71 8.35 -3.28
CA ALA A 34 -6.22 9.02 -2.08
C ALA A 34 -6.26 10.55 -2.26
N ASN A 35 -5.74 11.06 -3.37
CA ASN A 35 -5.76 12.46 -3.72
C ASN A 35 -7.16 13.06 -3.65
N TYR A 36 -8.14 12.35 -4.23
CA TYR A 36 -9.53 12.78 -4.25
C TYR A 36 -10.10 12.95 -2.82
N PHE A 37 -10.03 11.91 -1.99
CA PHE A 37 -10.62 11.95 -0.65
C PHE A 37 -9.89 12.87 0.32
N ILE A 38 -8.58 13.01 0.19
CA ILE A 38 -7.79 13.95 0.98
C ILE A 38 -8.22 15.39 0.65
N ASN A 39 -8.31 15.75 -0.64
CA ASN A 39 -8.78 17.08 -1.05
C ASN A 39 -10.23 17.33 -0.66
N TYR A 40 -11.06 16.28 -0.64
CA TYR A 40 -12.48 16.41 -0.35
C TYR A 40 -12.77 16.65 1.13
N PHE A 41 -12.09 15.90 2.02
CA PHE A 41 -12.39 15.90 3.45
C PHE A 41 -11.42 16.72 4.31
N THR A 42 -10.34 17.25 3.75
CA THR A 42 -9.32 17.96 4.52
C THR A 42 -8.88 19.25 3.88
N ASP A 43 -8.32 20.16 4.69
CA ASP A 43 -7.62 21.37 4.26
C ASP A 43 -6.10 21.22 4.46
N GLU A 44 -5.32 22.18 3.91
CA GLU A 44 -3.88 22.23 4.14
C GLU A 44 -3.56 22.34 5.64
N GLY A 45 -2.63 21.53 6.11
CA GLY A 45 -2.25 21.46 7.52
C GLY A 45 -3.07 20.48 8.36
N ASP A 46 -4.18 19.96 7.86
CA ASP A 46 -4.96 18.91 8.52
C ASP A 46 -4.17 17.60 8.64
N TRP A 47 -4.63 16.69 9.49
CA TRP A 47 -4.00 15.41 9.75
C TRP A 47 -4.72 14.25 9.05
N VAL A 48 -3.96 13.49 8.28
CA VAL A 48 -4.42 12.26 7.61
C VAL A 48 -3.72 11.06 8.20
N TYR A 49 -4.46 9.99 8.48
CA TYR A 49 -3.92 8.75 9.06
C TYR A 49 -4.27 7.52 8.23
N ASP A 50 -3.27 6.68 7.94
CA ASP A 50 -3.41 5.37 7.32
C ASP A 50 -2.87 4.28 8.26
N PRO A 51 -3.73 3.52 8.95
CA PRO A 51 -3.32 2.46 9.88
C PRO A 51 -2.98 1.11 9.22
N PHE A 52 -3.11 1.00 7.89
CA PHE A 52 -2.66 -0.12 7.07
C PHE A 52 -1.89 0.43 5.86
N SER A 53 -0.77 1.08 6.15
CA SER A 53 -0.11 1.99 5.21
C SER A 53 0.38 1.33 3.91
N GLY A 54 0.63 0.02 3.93
CA GLY A 54 1.12 -0.70 2.76
C GLY A 54 2.31 -0.01 2.12
N ARG A 55 2.19 0.36 0.85
CA ARG A 55 3.27 1.08 0.15
C ARG A 55 3.31 2.59 0.41
N GLY A 56 2.53 3.12 1.37
CA GLY A 56 2.51 4.54 1.72
C GLY A 56 1.81 5.44 0.69
N THR A 57 0.71 4.99 0.09
CA THR A 57 -0.04 5.78 -0.90
C THR A 57 -0.72 6.98 -0.26
N THR A 58 -1.48 6.77 0.81
CA THR A 58 -2.16 7.83 1.56
C THR A 58 -1.16 8.82 2.16
N LEU A 59 -0.08 8.31 2.76
CA LEU A 59 0.98 9.13 3.36
C LEU A 59 1.60 10.08 2.33
N LEU A 60 1.97 9.58 1.16
CA LEU A 60 2.60 10.40 0.13
C LEU A 60 1.63 11.43 -0.44
N GLU A 61 0.39 11.04 -0.76
CA GLU A 61 -0.62 11.98 -1.27
C GLU A 61 -0.97 13.07 -0.25
N ALA A 62 -1.11 12.71 1.02
CA ALA A 62 -1.36 13.70 2.07
C ALA A 62 -0.25 14.76 2.12
N ARG A 63 1.01 14.34 2.09
CA ARG A 63 2.15 15.25 2.09
C ARG A 63 2.21 16.13 0.84
N ILE A 64 2.04 15.55 -0.36
CA ILE A 64 2.01 16.29 -1.63
C ILE A 64 0.93 17.38 -1.64
N LEU A 65 -0.17 17.12 -0.94
CA LEU A 65 -1.30 18.03 -0.80
C LEU A 65 -1.17 18.97 0.41
N ASN A 66 -0.01 19.10 1.02
CA ASN A 66 0.26 19.93 2.20
C ASN A 66 -0.56 19.55 3.46
N ARG A 67 -0.87 18.28 3.65
CA ARG A 67 -1.44 17.71 4.87
C ARG A 67 -0.35 17.03 5.70
N ASN A 68 -0.51 17.04 7.02
CA ASN A 68 0.31 16.21 7.89
C ASN A 68 -0.13 14.74 7.79
N ALA A 69 0.80 13.81 7.81
CA ALA A 69 0.51 12.41 7.55
C ALA A 69 1.00 11.48 8.65
N ILE A 70 0.17 10.52 9.02
CA ILE A 70 0.56 9.40 9.88
C ILE A 70 0.31 8.12 9.12
N ALA A 71 1.25 7.19 9.24
CA ALA A 71 1.15 5.86 8.70
C ALA A 71 1.57 4.84 9.75
N SER A 72 0.85 3.73 9.85
CA SER A 72 1.30 2.59 10.63
C SER A 72 1.03 1.28 9.88
N ASP A 73 1.88 0.31 10.14
CA ASP A 73 1.72 -1.04 9.60
C ASP A 73 2.44 -2.02 10.52
N LEU A 74 2.17 -3.31 10.37
CA LEU A 74 2.89 -4.38 11.07
C LEU A 74 3.85 -5.12 10.13
N ASN A 75 3.64 -4.98 8.81
CA ASN A 75 4.46 -5.60 7.79
C ASN A 75 5.77 -4.80 7.60
N PRO A 76 6.95 -5.40 7.81
CA PRO A 76 8.23 -4.70 7.68
C PRO A 76 8.47 -4.10 6.29
N ILE A 77 7.92 -4.72 5.24
CA ILE A 77 8.02 -4.19 3.87
C ILE A 77 7.17 -2.93 3.71
N ALA A 78 5.95 -2.94 4.25
CA ALA A 78 5.09 -1.76 4.24
C ALA A 78 5.73 -0.60 5.01
N LEU A 79 6.33 -0.88 6.16
CA LEU A 79 7.07 0.10 6.96
C LEU A 79 8.24 0.70 6.18
N ALA A 80 9.09 -0.15 5.57
CA ALA A 80 10.23 0.32 4.78
C ALA A 80 9.78 1.20 3.60
N LEU A 81 8.71 0.82 2.90
CA LEU A 81 8.16 1.59 1.78
C LEU A 81 7.51 2.91 2.21
N SER A 82 6.85 2.92 3.36
CA SER A 82 6.25 4.13 3.92
C SER A 82 7.31 5.09 4.45
N LYS A 83 8.33 4.60 5.16
CA LYS A 83 9.49 5.37 5.62
C LYS A 83 10.24 6.02 4.45
N ALA A 84 10.47 5.28 3.37
CA ALA A 84 11.12 5.80 2.15
C ALA A 84 10.38 7.00 1.51
N LYS A 85 9.13 7.25 1.87
CA LYS A 85 8.28 8.34 1.37
C LYS A 85 7.93 9.37 2.42
N SER A 86 8.42 9.21 3.65
CA SER A 86 8.03 10.03 4.78
C SER A 86 8.88 11.30 4.94
N HIS A 87 10.02 11.39 4.27
CA HIS A 87 10.97 12.48 4.44
C HIS A 87 11.04 13.40 3.22
N PHE A 88 11.49 14.61 3.47
CA PHE A 88 11.96 15.51 2.42
C PHE A 88 13.39 15.13 2.06
N LEU A 89 13.63 14.77 0.81
CA LEU A 89 14.91 14.30 0.35
C LEU A 89 15.40 15.08 -0.87
N ASP A 90 16.67 15.44 -0.83
CA ASP A 90 17.39 16.04 -1.94
C ASP A 90 18.04 14.93 -2.79
N THR A 91 17.74 14.90 -4.08
CA THR A 91 18.28 13.92 -5.02
C THR A 91 19.80 13.89 -5.04
N SER A 92 20.45 15.07 -4.95
CA SER A 92 21.91 15.15 -4.97
C SER A 92 22.54 14.49 -3.74
N LYS A 93 21.91 14.63 -2.57
CA LYS A 93 22.36 13.98 -1.33
C LYS A 93 22.17 12.47 -1.39
N ILE A 94 21.09 11.99 -2.00
CA ILE A 94 20.86 10.55 -2.19
C ILE A 94 21.93 9.98 -3.11
N ILE A 95 22.20 10.62 -4.25
CA ILE A 95 23.23 10.17 -5.21
C ILE A 95 24.60 10.15 -4.53
N LYS A 96 24.97 11.22 -3.81
CA LYS A 96 26.22 11.26 -3.03
C LYS A 96 26.32 10.11 -2.05
N ARG A 97 25.24 9.77 -1.34
CA ARG A 97 25.22 8.63 -0.41
C ARG A 97 25.41 7.30 -1.12
N ILE A 98 24.81 7.11 -2.30
CA ILE A 98 25.01 5.93 -3.13
C ILE A 98 26.47 5.82 -3.56
N ASP A 99 27.10 6.93 -3.96
CA ASP A 99 28.53 6.98 -4.33
C ASP A 99 29.45 6.64 -3.15
N GLU A 100 29.13 7.13 -1.95
CA GLU A 100 29.84 6.77 -0.72
C GLU A 100 29.72 5.28 -0.40
N LEU A 101 28.52 4.72 -0.53
CA LEU A 101 28.29 3.28 -0.33
C LEU A 101 29.06 2.44 -1.34
N GLU A 102 29.09 2.83 -2.62
CA GLU A 102 29.84 2.13 -3.65
C GLU A 102 31.34 2.19 -3.41
N SER A 103 31.88 3.37 -3.05
CA SER A 103 33.30 3.54 -2.79
C SER A 103 33.81 2.75 -1.58
N ASN A 104 32.93 2.45 -0.61
CA ASN A 104 33.24 1.63 0.56
C ASN A 104 32.96 0.14 0.37
N TYR A 105 32.43 -0.26 -0.78
CA TYR A 105 32.14 -1.65 -1.08
C TYR A 105 33.40 -2.42 -1.52
N ASP A 106 33.67 -3.54 -0.86
CA ASP A 106 34.75 -4.45 -1.22
C ASP A 106 34.18 -5.84 -1.53
N TYR A 107 34.21 -6.24 -2.80
CA TYR A 107 33.66 -7.52 -3.25
C TYR A 107 34.25 -8.76 -2.56
N PRO A 108 35.61 -8.91 -2.45
CA PRO A 108 36.22 -10.02 -1.71
C PRO A 108 35.72 -10.17 -0.29
N LEU A 109 35.48 -9.06 0.41
CA LEU A 109 35.02 -9.08 1.79
C LEU A 109 33.58 -9.65 1.93
N PHE A 110 32.70 -9.36 0.96
CA PHE A 110 31.30 -9.79 0.99
C PHE A 110 31.01 -11.09 0.21
N LEU A 111 32.01 -11.67 -0.45
CA LEU A 111 31.84 -12.94 -1.16
C LEU A 111 31.49 -14.13 -0.24
N PRO A 112 32.10 -14.29 0.96
CA PRO A 112 31.71 -15.34 1.90
C PRO A 112 30.23 -15.21 2.35
N GLU A 113 29.81 -14.01 2.70
CA GLU A 113 28.42 -13.71 3.11
C GLU A 113 27.44 -14.02 1.97
N ALA A 114 27.77 -13.61 0.75
CA ALA A 114 26.96 -13.94 -0.43
C ALA A 114 26.84 -15.45 -0.65
N LYS A 115 27.92 -16.23 -0.45
CA LYS A 115 27.91 -17.69 -0.58
C LYS A 115 27.08 -18.39 0.50
N ALA A 116 26.94 -17.80 1.66
CA ALA A 116 26.18 -18.34 2.78
C ALA A 116 24.64 -18.12 2.65
N GLN A 117 24.19 -17.37 1.64
CA GLN A 117 22.76 -17.08 1.46
C GLN A 117 21.99 -18.34 1.01
N PRO A 118 20.64 -18.37 1.25
CA PRO A 118 19.79 -19.50 0.87
C PRO A 118 19.84 -19.84 -0.64
N ASP A 119 19.69 -21.12 -0.96
CA ASP A 119 19.71 -21.61 -2.36
C ASP A 119 18.69 -20.87 -3.25
N ASP A 120 17.50 -20.55 -2.75
CA ASP A 120 16.48 -19.82 -3.50
C ASP A 120 16.92 -18.43 -3.89
N ILE A 121 17.72 -17.77 -3.07
CA ILE A 121 18.33 -16.47 -3.36
C ILE A 121 19.42 -16.61 -4.42
N HIS A 122 20.21 -17.66 -4.34
CA HIS A 122 21.20 -17.98 -5.36
C HIS A 122 20.60 -18.27 -6.74
N LEU A 123 19.37 -18.75 -6.81
CA LEU A 123 18.68 -18.99 -8.09
C LEU A 123 18.40 -17.71 -8.86
N ILE A 124 18.20 -16.58 -8.16
CA ILE A 124 17.66 -15.35 -8.76
C ILE A 124 18.67 -14.23 -8.94
N PHE A 125 19.75 -14.22 -8.16
CA PHE A 125 20.78 -13.17 -8.26
C PHE A 125 22.12 -13.69 -8.75
N HIS A 126 22.80 -12.87 -9.57
CA HIS A 126 24.19 -13.11 -9.90
C HIS A 126 25.06 -12.98 -8.62
N PRO A 127 26.13 -13.80 -8.42
CA PRO A 127 26.95 -13.77 -7.20
C PRO A 127 27.51 -12.39 -6.83
N ARG A 128 27.91 -11.58 -7.81
CA ARG A 128 28.40 -10.20 -7.57
C ARG A 128 27.28 -9.26 -7.15
N THR A 129 26.10 -9.36 -7.77
CA THR A 129 24.89 -8.60 -7.36
C THR A 129 24.49 -8.98 -5.93
N LEU A 130 24.53 -10.28 -5.61
CA LEU A 130 24.21 -10.76 -4.27
C LEU A 130 25.18 -10.23 -3.21
N ALA A 131 26.48 -10.16 -3.52
CA ALA A 131 27.48 -9.60 -2.60
C ALA A 131 27.24 -8.11 -2.33
N GLN A 132 26.85 -7.32 -3.36
CA GLN A 132 26.45 -5.92 -3.17
C GLN A 132 25.19 -5.80 -2.29
N LEU A 133 24.21 -6.68 -2.48
CA LEU A 133 23.01 -6.71 -1.63
C LEU A 133 23.31 -7.07 -0.18
N CYS A 134 24.21 -8.04 0.06
CA CYS A 134 24.64 -8.40 1.41
C CYS A 134 25.37 -7.23 2.12
N TYR A 135 26.23 -6.53 1.40
CA TYR A 135 26.87 -5.31 1.92
C TYR A 135 25.84 -4.23 2.29
N LEU A 136 24.95 -3.89 1.35
CA LEU A 136 23.93 -2.86 1.56
C LEU A 136 22.97 -3.22 2.69
N ARG A 137 22.60 -4.50 2.82
CA ARG A 137 21.82 -5.01 3.93
C ARG A 137 22.51 -4.73 5.27
N LEU A 138 23.79 -5.07 5.40
CA LEU A 138 24.56 -4.84 6.63
C LEU A 138 24.62 -3.37 7.03
N VAL A 139 24.74 -2.47 6.05
CA VAL A 139 24.96 -1.04 6.33
C VAL A 139 23.66 -0.27 6.54
N LEU A 140 22.55 -0.68 5.86
CA LEU A 140 21.36 0.14 5.75
C LEU A 140 20.20 -0.28 6.64
N ILE A 141 20.05 -1.56 6.99
CA ILE A 141 18.82 -2.07 7.59
C ILE A 141 18.53 -1.44 8.97
N ASP A 142 19.55 -1.23 9.78
CA ASP A 142 19.40 -0.64 11.12
C ASP A 142 19.65 0.88 11.13
N SER A 143 19.75 1.52 9.95
CA SER A 143 19.95 2.96 9.85
C SER A 143 18.62 3.70 10.04
N GLU A 144 18.62 4.71 10.92
CA GLU A 144 17.50 5.65 11.08
C GLU A 144 17.69 6.93 10.23
N ASN A 145 18.64 6.93 9.32
CA ASN A 145 18.88 8.05 8.41
C ASN A 145 17.84 8.06 7.28
N ALA A 146 17.18 9.16 7.06
CA ALA A 146 16.13 9.32 6.06
C ALA A 146 16.58 8.96 4.62
N ILE A 147 17.84 9.23 4.27
CA ILE A 147 18.39 8.86 2.95
C ILE A 147 18.59 7.35 2.87
N ASP A 148 19.10 6.72 3.92
CA ASP A 148 19.28 5.26 3.98
C ASP A 148 17.92 4.53 3.95
N GLU A 149 16.91 5.03 4.67
CA GLU A 149 15.52 4.51 4.59
C GLU A 149 14.96 4.61 3.16
N PHE A 150 15.23 5.71 2.45
CA PHE A 150 14.85 5.83 1.03
C PHE A 150 15.58 4.79 0.16
N ILE A 151 16.89 4.62 0.35
CA ILE A 151 17.70 3.66 -0.41
C ILE A 151 17.18 2.23 -0.18
N VAL A 152 16.85 1.86 1.06
CA VAL A 152 16.20 0.58 1.37
C VAL A 152 14.91 0.40 0.55
N GLY A 153 14.00 1.38 0.58
CA GLY A 153 12.78 1.34 -0.21
C GLY A 153 13.02 1.24 -1.73
N ALA A 154 14.06 1.91 -2.24
CA ALA A 154 14.45 1.85 -3.63
C ALA A 154 15.00 0.46 -4.01
N ILE A 155 15.83 -0.16 -3.14
CA ILE A 155 16.31 -1.54 -3.31
C ILE A 155 15.13 -2.50 -3.40
N LEU A 156 14.16 -2.43 -2.46
CA LEU A 156 12.97 -3.27 -2.50
C LEU A 156 12.20 -3.13 -3.82
N GLY A 157 12.22 -1.93 -4.41
CA GLY A 157 11.56 -1.62 -5.67
C GLY A 157 12.27 -2.14 -6.92
N ILE A 158 13.57 -2.40 -6.86
CA ILE A 158 14.38 -2.91 -7.99
C ILE A 158 14.80 -4.37 -7.83
N MET A 159 14.41 -5.04 -6.75
CA MET A 159 14.87 -6.40 -6.46
C MET A 159 14.52 -7.39 -7.56
N HIS A 160 13.30 -7.41 -8.07
CA HIS A 160 12.87 -8.35 -9.10
C HIS A 160 11.76 -7.80 -9.98
N GLY A 161 11.76 -8.23 -11.25
CA GLY A 161 10.79 -7.86 -12.27
C GLY A 161 11.21 -8.35 -13.64
N GLY A 162 10.43 -7.99 -14.66
CA GLY A 162 10.67 -8.40 -16.03
C GLY A 162 11.68 -7.51 -16.76
N GLU A 163 12.28 -8.07 -17.80
CA GLU A 163 13.08 -7.30 -18.76
C GLU A 163 12.20 -6.42 -19.63
N ARG A 164 12.79 -5.36 -20.15
CA ARG A 164 12.21 -4.50 -21.17
C ARG A 164 12.26 -5.21 -22.53
N LYS A 165 11.55 -4.67 -23.51
CA LYS A 165 11.52 -5.21 -24.89
C LYS A 165 12.88 -5.17 -25.59
N ASP A 166 13.77 -4.28 -25.16
CA ASP A 166 15.13 -4.13 -25.67
C ASP A 166 16.15 -5.04 -25.00
N GLY A 167 15.70 -5.94 -24.09
CA GLY A 167 16.55 -6.85 -23.33
C GLY A 167 17.19 -6.24 -22.09
N THR A 168 17.04 -4.93 -21.87
CA THR A 168 17.57 -4.29 -20.65
C THR A 168 16.65 -4.55 -19.45
N SER A 169 17.18 -4.47 -18.24
CA SER A 169 16.39 -4.62 -17.02
C SER A 169 16.65 -3.47 -16.05
N GLY A 170 15.58 -2.97 -15.47
CA GLY A 170 15.64 -2.09 -14.30
C GLY A 170 15.57 -2.84 -12.97
N TYR A 171 15.80 -4.16 -13.00
CA TYR A 171 15.71 -5.05 -11.82
C TYR A 171 16.97 -5.88 -11.67
N LEU A 172 17.26 -6.27 -10.43
CA LEU A 172 18.49 -6.96 -10.03
C LEU A 172 18.46 -8.47 -10.29
N SER A 173 17.26 -9.07 -10.28
CA SER A 173 17.09 -10.51 -10.45
C SER A 173 17.12 -10.96 -11.90
N ILE A 174 17.11 -12.27 -12.11
CA ILE A 174 16.69 -12.85 -13.39
C ILE A 174 15.36 -12.25 -13.85
N SER A 175 15.07 -12.34 -15.15
CA SER A 175 13.80 -11.85 -15.70
C SER A 175 12.62 -12.62 -15.12
N MET A 176 11.77 -11.93 -14.37
CA MET A 176 10.57 -12.46 -13.72
C MET A 176 9.32 -11.86 -14.32
N PRO A 177 8.23 -12.63 -14.51
CA PRO A 177 7.02 -12.13 -15.16
C PRO A 177 6.28 -11.03 -14.36
N ASN A 178 6.56 -10.91 -13.07
CA ASN A 178 5.90 -9.98 -12.17
C ASN A 178 6.91 -9.21 -11.31
N THR A 179 6.49 -8.08 -10.78
CA THR A 179 7.27 -7.24 -9.85
C THR A 179 6.98 -7.53 -8.37
N PHE A 180 6.24 -8.59 -8.07
CA PHE A 180 6.07 -9.19 -6.76
C PHE A 180 6.52 -10.65 -6.82
N SER A 181 7.05 -11.16 -5.71
CA SER A 181 7.61 -12.51 -5.68
C SER A 181 6.53 -13.57 -5.89
N MET A 182 6.84 -14.52 -6.78
CA MET A 182 6.11 -15.77 -6.80
C MET A 182 6.65 -16.67 -5.68
N SER A 183 5.93 -17.75 -5.31
CA SER A 183 6.46 -18.65 -4.28
C SER A 183 7.82 -19.23 -4.67
N PRO A 184 8.68 -19.57 -3.69
CA PRO A 184 9.99 -20.18 -3.97
C PRO A 184 9.89 -21.41 -4.89
N GLU A 185 8.88 -22.27 -4.70
CA GLU A 185 8.66 -23.48 -5.52
C GLU A 185 8.32 -23.12 -6.98
N TYR A 186 7.55 -22.06 -7.18
CA TYR A 186 7.27 -21.57 -8.53
C TYR A 186 8.55 -21.05 -9.19
N VAL A 187 9.34 -20.27 -8.47
CA VAL A 187 10.60 -19.70 -8.98
C VAL A 187 11.57 -20.81 -9.37
N ARG A 188 11.76 -21.85 -8.54
CA ARG A 188 12.60 -23.01 -8.88
C ARG A 188 12.16 -23.65 -10.19
N ARG A 189 10.86 -23.95 -10.35
CA ARG A 189 10.33 -24.54 -11.59
C ARG A 189 10.49 -23.60 -12.79
N PHE A 190 10.24 -22.30 -12.59
CA PHE A 190 10.36 -21.30 -13.63
C PHE A 190 11.78 -21.18 -14.16
N VAL A 191 12.78 -21.11 -13.28
CA VAL A 191 14.20 -21.05 -13.63
C VAL A 191 14.63 -22.30 -14.41
N GLN A 192 14.25 -23.49 -13.93
CA GLN A 192 14.57 -24.76 -14.58
C GLN A 192 13.93 -24.86 -15.98
N THR A 193 12.65 -24.49 -16.11
CA THR A 193 11.90 -24.61 -17.37
C THR A 193 12.40 -23.60 -18.42
N LYS A 194 12.76 -22.38 -18.00
CA LYS A 194 13.18 -21.31 -18.91
C LYS A 194 14.69 -21.26 -19.14
N GLN A 195 15.47 -22.06 -18.41
CA GLN A 195 16.95 -22.07 -18.48
C GLN A 195 17.54 -20.66 -18.36
N LEU A 196 17.02 -19.86 -17.41
CA LEU A 196 17.41 -18.47 -17.26
C LEU A 196 18.83 -18.34 -16.73
N ASN A 197 19.61 -17.48 -17.38
CA ASN A 197 20.94 -17.11 -16.91
C ASN A 197 20.85 -15.93 -15.94
N ARG A 198 21.74 -15.94 -14.94
CA ARG A 198 21.92 -14.85 -13.99
C ARG A 198 22.98 -13.89 -14.52
N GLU A 199 22.54 -12.75 -15.04
CA GLU A 199 23.44 -11.70 -15.46
C GLU A 199 23.88 -10.83 -14.28
N PHE A 200 25.11 -10.33 -14.32
CA PHE A 200 25.54 -9.33 -13.37
C PHE A 200 24.78 -8.02 -13.62
N ARG A 201 24.11 -7.54 -12.60
CA ARG A 201 23.41 -6.24 -12.58
C ARG A 201 23.91 -5.47 -11.36
N ASP A 202 24.50 -4.32 -11.64
CA ASP A 202 25.10 -3.49 -10.61
C ASP A 202 24.03 -2.78 -9.79
N VAL A 203 24.05 -3.00 -8.46
CA VAL A 203 23.04 -2.45 -7.55
C VAL A 203 23.14 -0.93 -7.47
N PHE A 204 24.36 -0.38 -7.40
CA PHE A 204 24.59 1.05 -7.26
C PHE A 204 24.15 1.81 -8.51
N GLN A 205 24.45 1.27 -9.70
CA GLN A 205 23.98 1.82 -10.96
C GLN A 205 22.45 1.88 -11.00
N LEU A 206 21.77 0.75 -10.73
CA LEU A 206 20.30 0.72 -10.78
C LEU A 206 19.64 1.57 -9.71
N LEU A 207 20.29 1.76 -8.55
CA LEU A 207 19.82 2.69 -7.52
C LEU A 207 19.87 4.14 -8.01
N ARG A 208 20.95 4.57 -8.67
CA ARG A 208 21.05 5.92 -9.27
C ARG A 208 19.95 6.14 -10.31
N GLU A 209 19.79 5.19 -11.23
CA GLU A 209 18.76 5.26 -12.27
C GLU A 209 17.35 5.33 -11.66
N LYS A 210 17.10 4.51 -10.63
CA LYS A 210 15.82 4.51 -9.92
C LYS A 210 15.58 5.83 -9.23
N THR A 211 16.57 6.36 -8.52
CA THR A 211 16.50 7.63 -7.79
C THR A 211 16.18 8.78 -8.73
N ILE A 212 16.94 8.94 -9.81
CA ILE A 212 16.71 9.99 -10.81
C ILE A 212 15.27 9.90 -11.35
N ARG A 213 14.83 8.72 -11.73
CA ARG A 213 13.50 8.51 -12.31
C ARG A 213 12.35 8.87 -11.36
N VAL A 214 12.46 8.55 -10.07
CA VAL A 214 11.36 8.80 -9.12
C VAL A 214 11.34 10.24 -8.60
N PHE A 215 12.43 10.99 -8.75
CA PHE A 215 12.50 12.38 -8.34
C PHE A 215 12.39 13.38 -9.50
N GLU A 216 12.44 12.94 -10.76
CA GLU A 216 12.44 13.83 -11.95
C GLU A 216 11.29 14.85 -11.95
N LYS A 217 10.11 14.45 -11.46
CA LYS A 217 8.92 15.32 -11.37
C LYS A 217 8.26 15.25 -10.00
N HIS A 218 9.02 14.82 -8.99
CA HIS A 218 8.50 14.69 -7.63
C HIS A 218 8.21 16.08 -7.04
N LYS A 219 7.02 16.22 -6.48
CA LYS A 219 6.63 17.41 -5.71
C LYS A 219 7.20 17.27 -4.30
N THR A 220 7.98 18.26 -3.90
CA THR A 220 8.67 18.26 -2.62
C THR A 220 7.76 18.74 -1.48
N PRO A 221 7.18 17.83 -0.67
CA PRO A 221 6.29 18.23 0.41
C PRO A 221 7.08 18.60 1.68
N GLU A 222 6.66 19.66 2.34
CA GLU A 222 7.29 20.15 3.59
C GLU A 222 6.58 19.74 4.89
N LYS A 223 5.44 19.04 4.78
CA LYS A 223 4.61 18.71 5.94
C LYS A 223 5.16 17.53 6.74
N GLU A 224 4.83 17.55 8.03
CA GLU A 224 5.21 16.49 8.96
C GLU A 224 4.64 15.14 8.54
N SER A 225 5.43 14.11 8.78
CA SER A 225 4.97 12.73 8.64
C SER A 225 5.58 11.84 9.70
N THR A 226 4.82 10.81 10.07
CA THR A 226 5.23 9.84 11.08
C THR A 226 4.88 8.46 10.58
N VAL A 227 5.85 7.54 10.59
CA VAL A 227 5.66 6.12 10.26
C VAL A 227 6.00 5.28 11.47
N VAL A 228 5.09 4.41 11.88
CA VAL A 228 5.22 3.64 13.13
C VAL A 228 4.90 2.16 12.88
N GLU A 229 5.77 1.27 13.37
CA GLU A 229 5.44 -0.14 13.48
C GLU A 229 4.41 -0.31 14.62
N CYS A 230 3.20 -0.75 14.28
CA CYS A 230 2.15 -0.92 15.26
C CYS A 230 1.06 -1.88 14.78
N ASN A 231 0.59 -2.74 15.69
CA ASN A 231 -0.59 -3.54 15.46
C ASN A 231 -1.83 -2.65 15.44
N ALA A 232 -2.64 -2.75 14.38
CA ALA A 232 -3.86 -1.97 14.19
C ALA A 232 -4.88 -2.09 15.36
N LYS A 233 -4.86 -3.21 16.07
CA LYS A 233 -5.69 -3.45 17.27
C LYS A 233 -5.22 -2.71 18.52
N GLU A 234 -4.07 -2.04 18.48
CA GLU A 234 -3.42 -1.44 19.66
C GLU A 234 -2.86 -0.03 19.41
N VAL A 235 -3.22 0.59 18.28
CA VAL A 235 -2.67 1.90 17.86
C VAL A 235 -2.82 2.99 18.93
N SER A 236 -3.90 2.99 19.72
CA SER A 236 -4.10 3.99 20.77
C SER A 236 -3.18 3.79 21.99
N LYS A 237 -2.54 2.63 22.12
CA LYS A 237 -1.58 2.32 23.19
C LYS A 237 -0.15 2.71 22.83
N ASN A 238 0.15 2.86 21.51
CA ASN A 238 1.48 3.22 21.04
C ASN A 238 1.88 4.62 21.52
N SER A 239 3.07 4.77 22.10
CA SER A 239 3.54 6.02 22.70
C SER A 239 3.67 7.18 21.71
N ILE A 240 4.02 6.89 20.46
CA ILE A 240 4.17 7.88 19.38
C ILE A 240 2.77 8.28 18.87
N LEU A 241 1.93 7.30 18.53
CA LEU A 241 0.61 7.54 17.96
C LEU A 241 -0.34 8.21 18.96
N LYS A 242 -0.21 7.94 20.25
CA LYS A 242 -1.06 8.49 21.32
C LYS A 242 -1.12 10.03 21.30
N LYS A 243 -0.10 10.71 20.79
CA LYS A 243 -0.07 12.17 20.67
C LYS A 243 -1.15 12.72 19.70
N HIS A 244 -1.67 11.87 18.83
CA HIS A 244 -2.61 12.21 17.75
C HIS A 244 -4.05 11.79 18.05
N LEU A 245 -4.34 11.30 19.25
CA LEU A 245 -5.70 11.01 19.68
C LEU A 245 -6.58 12.27 19.54
N LYS A 246 -7.77 12.13 18.93
CA LYS A 246 -8.74 13.21 18.64
C LYS A 246 -8.20 14.37 17.79
N LYS A 247 -7.14 14.12 16.99
CA LYS A 247 -6.53 15.14 16.13
C LYS A 247 -6.65 14.85 14.64
N ILE A 248 -7.08 13.67 14.26
CA ILE A 248 -7.15 13.23 12.86
C ILE A 248 -8.43 13.74 12.22
N ASP A 249 -8.28 14.42 11.08
CA ASP A 249 -9.37 14.92 10.26
C ASP A 249 -9.89 13.82 9.34
N LEU A 250 -8.98 13.08 8.70
CA LEU A 250 -9.28 12.00 7.80
C LEU A 250 -8.47 10.75 8.13
N LEU A 251 -9.15 9.64 8.33
CA LEU A 251 -8.56 8.30 8.25
C LEU A 251 -8.88 7.73 6.87
N LEU A 252 -7.84 7.39 6.09
CA LEU A 252 -7.99 6.83 4.75
C LEU A 252 -7.12 5.59 4.62
N THR A 253 -7.76 4.43 4.46
CA THR A 253 -7.05 3.14 4.50
C THR A 253 -7.76 2.04 3.71
N SER A 254 -7.05 0.94 3.49
CA SER A 254 -7.60 -0.33 2.99
C SER A 254 -7.17 -1.46 3.92
N PRO A 255 -8.08 -2.02 4.72
CA PRO A 255 -7.76 -3.12 5.63
C PRO A 255 -7.38 -4.38 4.84
N PRO A 256 -6.66 -5.35 5.44
CA PRO A 256 -6.41 -6.64 4.80
C PRO A 256 -7.74 -7.35 4.46
N TYR A 257 -7.78 -8.03 3.30
CA TYR A 257 -8.96 -8.77 2.84
C TYR A 257 -8.84 -10.26 3.18
N LEU A 258 -9.99 -10.96 3.15
CA LEU A 258 -10.07 -12.41 3.41
C LEU A 258 -9.12 -13.21 2.50
N GLY A 259 -8.05 -13.80 3.04
CA GLY A 259 -7.21 -14.80 2.40
C GLY A 259 -6.84 -14.59 0.92
N ILE A 260 -6.90 -13.34 0.41
CA ILE A 260 -6.65 -13.02 -1.00
C ILE A 260 -5.16 -12.92 -1.28
N VAL A 261 -4.41 -12.33 -0.35
CA VAL A 261 -3.00 -12.03 -0.51
C VAL A 261 -2.24 -12.55 0.70
N ASN A 262 -1.40 -13.56 0.50
CA ASN A 262 -0.39 -13.89 1.51
C ASN A 262 0.82 -12.97 1.31
N TYR A 263 0.83 -11.87 2.04
CA TYR A 263 1.82 -10.80 1.90
C TYR A 263 3.25 -11.29 2.17
N ALA A 264 3.45 -12.12 3.17
CA ALA A 264 4.76 -12.65 3.53
C ALA A 264 5.33 -13.54 2.41
N ARG A 265 4.55 -14.52 1.96
CA ARG A 265 4.99 -15.47 0.93
C ARG A 265 5.23 -14.81 -0.43
N GLN A 266 4.44 -13.79 -0.77
CA GLN A 266 4.56 -13.09 -2.05
C GLN A 266 5.65 -12.03 -2.06
N ASN A 267 6.25 -11.76 -0.91
CA ASN A 267 7.34 -10.79 -0.76
C ASN A 267 8.61 -11.42 -0.16
N TRP A 268 8.77 -12.73 -0.19
CA TRP A 268 9.87 -13.43 0.47
C TRP A 268 11.28 -12.92 0.09
N ILE A 269 11.48 -12.49 -1.17
CA ILE A 269 12.75 -11.89 -1.62
C ILE A 269 13.00 -10.56 -0.89
N ARG A 270 11.98 -9.74 -0.75
CA ARG A 270 12.06 -8.46 -0.03
C ARG A 270 12.24 -8.68 1.47
N SER A 271 11.49 -9.64 2.04
CA SER A 271 11.65 -10.04 3.45
C SER A 271 13.08 -10.50 3.73
N TRP A 272 13.66 -11.33 2.83
CA TRP A 272 15.04 -11.73 2.93
C TRP A 272 16.00 -10.53 3.01
N PHE A 273 15.83 -9.52 2.15
CA PHE A 273 16.68 -8.33 2.18
C PHE A 273 16.55 -7.56 3.50
N LEU A 274 15.33 -7.45 4.03
CA LEU A 274 15.08 -6.80 5.33
C LEU A 274 15.51 -7.66 6.54
N GLY A 275 15.96 -8.89 6.34
CA GLY A 275 16.31 -9.80 7.44
C GLY A 275 15.09 -10.36 8.17
N ALA A 276 13.90 -10.24 7.61
CA ALA A 276 12.68 -10.75 8.21
C ALA A 276 12.38 -12.18 7.72
N ASP A 277 12.04 -13.08 8.65
CA ASP A 277 11.56 -14.43 8.30
C ASP A 277 10.11 -14.32 7.79
N PRO A 278 9.81 -14.81 6.56
CA PRO A 278 8.46 -14.75 6.01
C PRO A 278 7.41 -15.47 6.85
N ASN A 279 7.77 -16.53 7.59
CA ASN A 279 6.85 -17.27 8.44
C ASN A 279 6.52 -16.45 9.69
N GLU A 280 7.53 -15.86 10.34
CA GLU A 280 7.31 -14.97 11.49
C GLU A 280 6.50 -13.73 11.12
N VAL A 281 6.70 -13.21 9.91
CA VAL A 281 5.88 -12.10 9.38
C VAL A 281 4.45 -12.57 9.16
N SER A 282 4.24 -13.75 8.56
CA SER A 282 2.89 -14.31 8.33
C SER A 282 2.13 -14.53 9.64
N ASP A 283 2.81 -15.03 10.66
CA ASP A 283 2.20 -15.29 11.98
C ASP A 283 1.73 -14.00 12.71
N LYS A 284 2.31 -12.86 12.36
CA LYS A 284 1.95 -11.55 12.92
C LYS A 284 0.83 -10.85 12.15
N LEU A 285 0.64 -11.18 10.86
CA LEU A 285 -0.31 -10.50 10.00
C LEU A 285 -1.70 -11.14 10.07
N ASP A 286 -2.74 -10.31 10.07
CA ASP A 286 -4.15 -10.74 10.03
C ASP A 286 -4.61 -10.87 8.55
N ASP A 287 -3.88 -11.61 7.71
CA ASP A 287 -4.13 -11.73 6.25
C ASP A 287 -4.74 -13.08 5.81
N ASP A 288 -4.96 -14.02 6.75
CA ASP A 288 -5.59 -15.34 6.48
C ASP A 288 -6.83 -15.59 7.37
N LEU A 289 -7.63 -14.54 7.57
CA LEU A 289 -8.84 -14.62 8.39
C LEU A 289 -10.02 -15.17 7.59
N ASN A 290 -10.88 -15.98 8.25
CA ASN A 290 -12.23 -16.26 7.74
C ASN A 290 -13.16 -15.05 7.95
N LEU A 291 -14.39 -15.09 7.40
CA LEU A 291 -15.31 -13.94 7.46
C LEU A 291 -15.64 -13.52 8.90
N PHE A 292 -15.90 -14.47 9.80
CA PHE A 292 -16.23 -14.15 11.19
C PHE A 292 -15.06 -13.49 11.93
N GLU A 293 -13.87 -14.03 11.74
CA GLU A 293 -12.63 -13.48 12.31
C GLU A 293 -12.33 -12.10 11.72
N TRP A 294 -12.55 -11.91 10.41
CA TRP A 294 -12.36 -10.63 9.75
C TRP A 294 -13.32 -9.55 10.26
N ILE A 295 -14.60 -9.89 10.48
CA ILE A 295 -15.58 -8.97 11.08
C ILE A 295 -15.17 -8.59 12.51
N LYS A 296 -14.73 -9.55 13.32
CA LYS A 296 -14.21 -9.29 14.65
C LYS A 296 -12.99 -8.38 14.62
N PHE A 297 -12.00 -8.69 13.78
CA PHE A 297 -10.80 -7.88 13.54
C PHE A 297 -11.18 -6.45 13.12
N SER A 298 -12.06 -6.31 12.14
CA SER A 298 -12.54 -5.01 11.66
C SER A 298 -13.23 -4.20 12.75
N LYS A 299 -14.04 -4.84 13.59
CA LYS A 299 -14.69 -4.19 14.75
C LYS A 299 -13.67 -3.66 15.75
N ASP A 300 -12.69 -4.49 16.11
CA ASP A 300 -11.69 -4.15 17.13
C ASP A 300 -10.77 -3.02 16.64
N THR A 301 -10.29 -3.11 15.39
CA THR A 301 -9.44 -2.07 14.79
C THR A 301 -10.20 -0.75 14.58
N LEU A 302 -11.45 -0.82 14.11
CA LEU A 302 -12.24 0.40 13.90
C LEU A 302 -12.54 1.16 15.19
N LYS A 303 -12.76 0.45 16.32
CA LYS A 303 -12.87 1.09 17.63
C LYS A 303 -11.60 1.81 18.06
N GLU A 304 -10.42 1.23 17.74
CA GLU A 304 -9.14 1.86 17.98
C GLU A 304 -8.98 3.11 17.11
N PHE A 305 -9.30 3.02 15.82
CA PHE A 305 -9.16 4.12 14.87
C PHE A 305 -10.07 5.30 15.22
N LYS A 306 -11.29 5.04 15.65
CA LYS A 306 -12.24 6.10 16.06
C LYS A 306 -11.67 7.00 17.15
N LYS A 307 -10.81 6.49 18.04
CA LYS A 307 -10.19 7.29 19.11
C LYS A 307 -9.29 8.41 18.60
N PHE A 308 -8.79 8.29 17.37
CA PHE A 308 -7.93 9.28 16.74
C PHE A 308 -8.69 10.40 16.04
N LEU A 309 -9.89 10.11 15.56
CA LEU A 309 -10.70 11.07 14.81
C LEU A 309 -11.16 12.23 15.68
N LYS A 310 -11.15 13.43 15.11
CA LYS A 310 -11.86 14.60 15.63
C LYS A 310 -13.38 14.31 15.70
N PRO A 311 -14.17 15.06 16.47
CA PRO A 311 -15.63 14.87 16.53
C PRO A 311 -16.33 14.94 15.16
N ASN A 312 -15.79 15.73 14.23
CA ASN A 312 -16.24 15.87 12.84
C ASN A 312 -15.34 15.11 11.85
N GLY A 313 -14.41 14.30 12.33
CA GLY A 313 -13.49 13.54 11.50
C GLY A 313 -14.20 12.45 10.70
N VAL A 314 -13.58 12.08 9.58
CA VAL A 314 -14.13 11.13 8.62
C VAL A 314 -13.18 9.93 8.50
N ALA A 315 -13.73 8.72 8.45
CA ALA A 315 -13.01 7.54 8.05
C ALA A 315 -13.48 7.07 6.67
N VAL A 316 -12.52 6.85 5.76
CA VAL A 316 -12.73 6.31 4.42
C VAL A 316 -11.98 4.98 4.31
N LEU A 317 -12.73 3.91 4.08
CA LEU A 317 -12.14 2.57 3.95
C LEU A 317 -12.42 2.02 2.54
N VAL A 318 -11.37 1.59 1.87
CA VAL A 318 -11.49 0.88 0.58
C VAL A 318 -11.56 -0.61 0.86
N ILE A 319 -12.71 -1.23 0.57
CA ILE A 319 -12.98 -2.63 0.88
C ILE A 319 -13.48 -3.31 -0.40
N GLY A 320 -12.67 -4.23 -0.96
CA GLY A 320 -13.05 -5.01 -2.13
C GLY A 320 -13.97 -6.18 -1.78
N ASP A 321 -14.93 -6.47 -2.66
CA ASP A 321 -15.71 -7.70 -2.55
C ASP A 321 -14.82 -8.92 -2.87
N VAL A 322 -15.11 -10.07 -2.27
CA VAL A 322 -14.32 -11.30 -2.41
C VAL A 322 -15.11 -12.38 -3.13
N ALA A 323 -14.63 -12.81 -4.29
CA ALA A 323 -15.24 -13.93 -5.01
C ALA A 323 -14.86 -15.26 -4.36
N LYS A 324 -15.85 -15.97 -3.83
CA LYS A 324 -15.71 -17.33 -3.27
C LYS A 324 -15.68 -18.40 -4.36
N SER A 325 -16.43 -18.19 -5.43
CA SER A 325 -16.52 -19.04 -6.63
C SER A 325 -16.96 -18.20 -7.83
N LYS A 326 -17.09 -18.82 -9.02
CA LYS A 326 -17.61 -18.13 -10.23
C LYS A 326 -18.98 -17.45 -9.99
N ASN A 327 -19.79 -18.00 -9.08
CA ASN A 327 -21.17 -17.56 -8.85
C ASN A 327 -21.43 -17.10 -7.40
N SER A 328 -20.41 -16.93 -6.58
CA SER A 328 -20.57 -16.55 -5.17
C SER A 328 -19.58 -15.47 -4.80
N VAL A 329 -20.09 -14.32 -4.38
CA VAL A 329 -19.33 -13.17 -3.93
C VAL A 329 -19.67 -12.88 -2.47
N ILE A 330 -18.67 -12.62 -1.65
CA ILE A 330 -18.85 -12.11 -0.29
C ILE A 330 -18.81 -10.58 -0.38
N PRO A 331 -19.92 -9.88 -0.08
CA PRO A 331 -19.98 -8.42 -0.13
C PRO A 331 -19.38 -7.81 1.15
N LEU A 332 -18.06 -7.88 1.29
CA LEU A 332 -17.34 -7.50 2.53
C LEU A 332 -17.71 -6.10 3.03
N ALA A 333 -17.88 -5.14 2.14
CA ALA A 333 -18.24 -3.77 2.55
C ALA A 333 -19.62 -3.70 3.20
N ARG A 334 -20.57 -4.52 2.76
CA ARG A 334 -21.91 -4.62 3.38
C ARG A 334 -21.82 -5.27 4.76
N GLU A 335 -21.11 -6.39 4.89
CA GLU A 335 -20.87 -7.05 6.17
C GLU A 335 -20.20 -6.11 7.16
N PHE A 336 -19.22 -5.35 6.69
CA PHE A 336 -18.55 -4.33 7.49
C PHE A 336 -19.51 -3.21 7.93
N ALA A 337 -20.35 -2.69 7.02
CA ALA A 337 -21.32 -1.64 7.34
C ALA A 337 -22.38 -2.12 8.35
N MET A 338 -22.86 -3.35 8.22
CA MET A 338 -23.78 -3.98 9.18
C MET A 338 -23.12 -4.06 10.57
N MET A 339 -21.90 -4.56 10.65
CA MET A 339 -21.13 -4.61 11.90
C MET A 339 -21.00 -3.23 12.55
N VAL A 340 -20.71 -2.17 11.76
CA VAL A 340 -20.58 -0.80 12.26
C VAL A 340 -21.90 -0.31 12.88
N LYS A 341 -23.02 -0.55 12.21
CA LYS A 341 -24.37 -0.13 12.67
C LYS A 341 -24.80 -0.91 13.89
N GLU A 342 -24.72 -2.24 13.89
CA GLU A 342 -25.12 -3.10 15.01
C GLU A 342 -24.36 -2.80 16.30
N ASN A 343 -23.10 -2.37 16.17
CA ASN A 343 -22.27 -2.03 17.33
C ASN A 343 -22.22 -0.53 17.63
N ASN A 344 -23.00 0.30 16.95
CA ASN A 344 -23.05 1.76 17.13
C ASN A 344 -21.67 2.42 17.14
N ILE A 345 -20.74 1.95 16.27
CA ILE A 345 -19.38 2.48 16.25
C ILE A 345 -19.38 3.90 15.64
N PHE A 346 -20.12 4.11 14.55
CA PHE A 346 -20.36 5.43 13.95
C PHE A 346 -21.86 5.65 13.74
N LYS A 347 -22.29 6.91 13.82
CA LYS A 347 -23.70 7.29 13.60
C LYS A 347 -24.08 7.10 12.13
N ASN A 348 -23.20 7.48 11.21
CA ASN A 348 -23.48 7.48 9.79
C ASN A 348 -22.51 6.56 9.05
N VAL A 349 -23.03 5.83 8.07
CA VAL A 349 -22.30 4.90 7.18
C VAL A 349 -22.81 5.11 5.77
N TRP A 350 -21.89 5.34 4.83
CA TRP A 350 -22.18 5.41 3.39
C TRP A 350 -21.29 4.41 2.65
N ILE A 351 -21.80 3.80 1.60
CA ILE A 351 -21.04 2.90 0.75
C ILE A 351 -21.15 3.36 -0.70
N PHE A 352 -20.03 3.54 -1.36
CA PHE A 352 -19.96 3.87 -2.78
C PHE A 352 -19.34 2.70 -3.54
N SER A 353 -19.85 2.44 -4.75
CA SER A 353 -19.31 1.38 -5.61
C SER A 353 -18.38 1.98 -6.65
N ASP A 354 -17.15 1.47 -6.71
CA ASP A 354 -16.17 1.80 -7.74
C ASP A 354 -16.01 0.61 -8.69
N TYR A 355 -16.45 0.77 -9.93
CA TYR A 355 -16.28 -0.22 -10.98
C TYR A 355 -14.99 0.03 -11.73
N ILE A 356 -14.00 -0.84 -11.51
CA ILE A 356 -12.72 -0.75 -12.20
C ILE A 356 -12.89 -1.28 -13.62
N GLN A 357 -12.94 -0.36 -14.59
CA GLN A 357 -12.97 -0.72 -16.02
C GLN A 357 -11.62 -1.25 -16.46
N GLY A 358 -11.61 -2.39 -17.16
CA GLY A 358 -10.43 -2.95 -17.80
C GLY A 358 -9.67 -4.03 -17.00
N ALA A 359 -8.60 -4.57 -17.62
CA ALA A 359 -7.81 -5.70 -17.13
C ALA A 359 -6.81 -5.36 -16.01
N ASP A 360 -6.88 -4.19 -15.42
CA ASP A 360 -5.81 -3.56 -14.63
C ASP A 360 -5.69 -4.06 -13.17
N LYS A 361 -6.57 -4.91 -12.67
CA LYS A 361 -6.33 -5.55 -11.37
C LYS A 361 -5.30 -6.67 -11.51
N THR A 362 -4.13 -6.46 -10.96
CA THR A 362 -3.01 -7.42 -10.93
C THR A 362 -3.42 -8.81 -10.40
N THR A 363 -4.46 -8.87 -9.57
CA THR A 363 -5.05 -10.09 -9.04
C THR A 363 -5.76 -10.99 -10.07
N ARG A 364 -6.08 -10.50 -11.27
CA ARG A 364 -6.61 -11.32 -12.37
C ARG A 364 -5.56 -12.24 -13.00
N ILE A 365 -4.28 -11.99 -12.79
CA ILE A 365 -3.17 -12.76 -13.34
C ILE A 365 -3.10 -14.18 -12.73
N TRP A 366 -3.76 -14.44 -11.57
CA TRP A 366 -3.63 -15.66 -10.79
C TRP A 366 -4.52 -16.83 -11.22
N GLY A 367 -5.15 -16.75 -12.39
CA GLY A 367 -5.91 -17.85 -12.96
C GLY A 367 -7.28 -18.12 -12.31
N GLU A 368 -8.00 -19.11 -12.83
CA GLU A 368 -9.42 -19.35 -12.57
C GLU A 368 -9.78 -19.97 -11.19
N THR A 369 -8.81 -20.29 -10.34
CA THR A 369 -9.01 -21.25 -9.24
C THR A 369 -8.79 -20.76 -7.82
N LYS A 370 -8.34 -19.52 -7.57
CA LYS A 370 -8.12 -18.98 -6.20
C LYS A 370 -8.72 -17.60 -6.04
N GLY A 371 -9.26 -17.34 -4.84
CA GLY A 371 -9.92 -16.16 -4.33
C GLY A 371 -9.72 -14.91 -5.19
N LYS A 372 -10.72 -14.56 -5.99
CA LYS A 372 -10.58 -13.52 -7.00
C LYS A 372 -11.06 -12.21 -6.40
N ALA A 373 -10.20 -11.21 -6.40
CA ALA A 373 -10.67 -9.85 -6.26
C ALA A 373 -11.68 -9.57 -7.38
N THR A 374 -12.83 -9.02 -7.02
CA THR A 374 -13.85 -8.62 -7.99
C THR A 374 -13.38 -7.38 -8.76
N ALA A 375 -14.04 -7.03 -9.85
CA ALA A 375 -13.81 -5.78 -10.58
C ALA A 375 -14.36 -4.56 -9.82
N THR A 376 -14.98 -4.76 -8.67
CA THR A 376 -15.63 -3.71 -7.88
C THR A 376 -14.92 -3.54 -6.56
N ASP A 377 -14.50 -2.32 -6.26
CA ASP A 377 -14.15 -1.88 -4.92
C ASP A 377 -15.31 -1.09 -4.33
N ARG A 378 -15.47 -1.17 -3.02
CA ARG A 378 -16.43 -0.37 -2.27
C ARG A 378 -15.68 0.64 -1.42
N ILE A 379 -16.17 1.85 -1.45
CA ILE A 379 -15.65 2.92 -0.58
C ILE A 379 -16.66 3.10 0.55
N VAL A 380 -16.26 2.72 1.75
CA VAL A 380 -17.07 2.90 2.96
C VAL A 380 -16.66 4.19 3.66
N ILE A 381 -17.60 5.10 3.84
CA ILE A 381 -17.38 6.39 4.52
C ILE A 381 -18.12 6.38 5.84
N LEU A 382 -17.44 6.73 6.92
CA LEU A 382 -17.94 6.71 8.28
C LEU A 382 -17.73 8.06 8.96
N SER A 383 -18.73 8.58 9.65
CA SER A 383 -18.59 9.76 10.49
C SER A 383 -19.74 9.86 11.53
N ASP A 384 -19.50 10.56 12.63
CA ASP A 384 -20.56 10.86 13.62
C ASP A 384 -21.39 12.10 13.23
N VAL A 385 -20.95 12.86 12.23
CA VAL A 385 -21.66 13.98 11.62
C VAL A 385 -21.86 13.69 10.14
N ASN A 386 -22.81 14.35 9.47
CA ASN A 386 -22.93 14.25 8.02
C ASN A 386 -21.86 15.15 7.35
N PRO A 387 -20.81 14.59 6.73
CA PRO A 387 -19.73 15.40 6.15
C PRO A 387 -20.12 16.04 4.80
N PHE A 388 -21.33 15.76 4.30
CA PHE A 388 -21.84 16.26 3.01
C PHE A 388 -22.82 17.44 3.16
N GLU A 389 -23.44 17.65 4.32
CA GLU A 389 -24.53 18.64 4.50
C GLU A 389 -24.11 20.12 4.53
N ASN A 390 -22.87 20.42 4.92
CA ASN A 390 -22.43 21.81 5.13
C ASN A 390 -21.11 22.15 4.44
N ASN A 391 -20.76 21.43 3.38
CA ASN A 391 -19.45 21.58 2.81
C ASN A 391 -19.38 22.75 1.81
N GLN A 392 -19.17 23.99 2.31
CA GLN A 392 -18.74 25.14 1.51
C GLN A 392 -17.46 24.86 0.68
N ARG A 393 -16.75 23.79 1.00
CA ARG A 393 -15.55 23.29 0.27
C ARG A 393 -15.87 22.80 -1.14
N LEU A 394 -17.15 22.55 -1.46
CA LEU A 394 -17.60 22.21 -2.82
C LEU A 394 -17.72 23.43 -3.75
N ASN A 395 -17.71 24.63 -3.22
CA ASN A 395 -17.80 25.86 -4.01
C ASN A 395 -16.47 26.14 -4.72
N GLY A 396 -16.32 25.61 -5.93
CA GLY A 396 -15.26 26.00 -6.86
C GLY A 396 -14.25 24.93 -7.25
N LYS A 397 -14.28 23.73 -6.66
CA LYS A 397 -13.46 22.59 -7.12
C LYS A 397 -14.35 21.54 -7.76
N SER A 398 -14.35 21.53 -9.11
CA SER A 398 -15.03 20.52 -9.92
C SER A 398 -14.76 19.10 -9.41
N VAL A 399 -15.84 18.28 -9.26
CA VAL A 399 -15.91 16.93 -9.79
C VAL A 399 -16.90 15.98 -9.12
N LEU A 400 -17.29 16.16 -7.87
CA LEU A 400 -18.54 15.57 -7.41
C LEU A 400 -19.49 16.70 -7.08
N THR A 401 -20.49 16.87 -7.92
CA THR A 401 -21.58 17.74 -7.51
C THR A 401 -22.26 17.07 -6.32
N TYR A 402 -22.63 17.88 -5.33
CA TYR A 402 -23.45 17.46 -4.18
C TYR A 402 -24.66 16.61 -4.64
N ASP A 403 -25.19 16.88 -5.83
CA ASP A 403 -26.31 16.17 -6.43
C ASP A 403 -25.98 14.71 -6.78
N LEU A 404 -24.78 14.41 -7.29
CA LEU A 404 -24.33 13.04 -7.55
C LEU A 404 -24.15 12.24 -6.25
N ILE A 405 -23.61 12.87 -5.20
CA ILE A 405 -23.50 12.24 -3.88
C ILE A 405 -24.90 12.06 -3.28
N LYS A 406 -25.78 13.04 -3.40
CA LYS A 406 -27.14 13.00 -2.87
C LYS A 406 -28.01 11.97 -3.60
N GLU A 407 -27.88 11.84 -4.91
CA GLU A 407 -28.58 10.79 -5.68
C GLU A 407 -28.04 9.39 -5.38
N SER A 408 -26.72 9.21 -5.30
CA SER A 408 -26.14 7.92 -4.91
C SER A 408 -26.48 7.56 -3.45
N THR A 409 -26.50 8.53 -2.53
CA THR A 409 -26.89 8.32 -1.14
C THR A 409 -28.39 7.98 -1.01
N LYS A 410 -29.27 8.63 -1.79
CA LYS A 410 -30.70 8.31 -1.80
C LYS A 410 -30.99 6.90 -2.33
N HIS A 411 -30.33 6.47 -3.40
CA HIS A 411 -30.47 5.11 -3.95
C HIS A 411 -29.96 4.06 -2.95
N PHE A 412 -28.83 4.33 -2.32
CA PHE A 412 -28.22 3.42 -1.36
C PHE A 412 -28.95 3.32 -0.03
N MET A 413 -29.53 4.44 0.46
CA MET A 413 -30.38 4.42 1.64
C MET A 413 -31.70 3.68 1.36
N GLY A 414 -32.23 3.75 0.13
CA GLY A 414 -33.37 2.94 -0.32
C GLY A 414 -33.08 1.45 -0.26
N ASP A 415 -31.99 1.01 -0.86
CA ASP A 415 -31.58 -0.41 -0.87
C ASP A 415 -31.27 -0.94 0.54
N LEU A 416 -30.73 -0.12 1.44
CA LEU A 416 -30.49 -0.50 2.83
C LEU A 416 -31.76 -0.57 3.67
N ILE A 417 -32.73 0.32 3.42
CA ILE A 417 -34.02 0.33 4.12
C ILE A 417 -34.88 -0.87 3.67
N GLU A 418 -34.92 -1.17 2.37
CA GLU A 418 -35.64 -2.34 1.85
C GLU A 418 -35.08 -3.69 2.36
N MET A 419 -33.77 -3.76 2.67
CA MET A 419 -33.16 -4.97 3.27
C MET A 419 -33.47 -5.17 4.76
N TYR A 420 -33.96 -4.16 5.47
CA TYR A 420 -34.27 -4.25 6.91
C TYR A 420 -35.77 -4.36 7.19
N ASP A 421 -36.62 -4.19 6.19
CA ASP A 421 -38.09 -4.33 6.32
C ASP A 421 -38.61 -5.72 5.83
N GLU A 422 -37.72 -6.62 5.36
CA GLU A 422 -37.98 -8.06 5.14
C GLU A 422 -37.26 -8.89 6.23
#